data_8a850ff87d206519f50efe322d4a1b5a
#
_entry.id   8a850ff87d206519f50efe322d4a1b5a
#
_cell.length_a   1.000
_cell.length_b   1.000
_cell.length_c   1.000
_cell.angle_alpha   90.00
_cell.angle_beta   90.00
_cell.angle_gamma   90.00
#
_symmetry.space_group_name_H-M   'P 1'
#
loop_
_entity.id
_entity.type
_entity.pdbx_description
1 polymer ?
#
loop_
_entity_poly.entity_id
_entity_poly.type
_entity_poly.pdbx_seq_one_letter_code
_entity_poly.pdbx_strand_id
1 'polypeptide(L)'
;MRTRYVIAVALLVTTALVGGVAGPAAGAQPATVESPTDGPTLQAPTDGPSVHQTGDACGFPLEITDATGTTITLDEAPERITTTNPSAAQTLWELGEQDRVVGVTQYAAYLDGASERENVSAEGLGVSVERVVATEPDLVLAPNASAGQVEALREQGLTVYHFSEATSIEDIAEKTETVGRLVGNCEAAAETNAEMNEAVADAENRTADLDRPDALYPLGSGFVAANDTFINSIMEAGGVDNVAAAEGDGYPQLSDEVILQTDPELILVTTPDAAILAEEPYASTTAGTEGNYVVMNVNYLNQPAPRSVIESTTTLSTAVAELQAEDGEAGGSDGENESDGETDGSDGGMNESDGGDGSTADGSDGGDATTGDEAPGFGVVAALIAAIAAALIARRP
;
A
#
# COMPACT_ATOMS: atom_id res chain seq x y z
N MET A 1 -14.59 19.85 -39.94
CA MET A 1 -15.21 18.53 -40.15
C MET A 1 -14.53 17.56 -39.20
N ARG A 2 -15.20 17.22 -38.10
CA ARG A 2 -14.68 16.27 -37.08
C ARG A 2 -15.53 15.00 -37.23
N THR A 3 -14.88 13.93 -37.66
CA THR A 3 -15.50 12.61 -37.84
C THR A 3 -15.58 11.93 -36.44
N ARG A 4 -16.82 11.67 -36.01
CA ARG A 4 -17.12 10.91 -34.77
C ARG A 4 -17.22 9.43 -35.16
N TYR A 5 -16.40 8.59 -34.57
CA TYR A 5 -16.56 7.14 -34.62
C TYR A 5 -17.37 6.69 -33.40
N VAL A 6 -18.54 6.10 -33.70
CA VAL A 6 -19.37 5.41 -32.72
C VAL A 6 -19.01 3.93 -32.82
N ILE A 7 -18.48 3.36 -31.75
CA ILE A 7 -18.27 1.90 -31.65
C ILE A 7 -19.43 1.35 -30.81
N ALA A 8 -20.30 0.59 -31.43
CA ALA A 8 -21.36 -0.15 -30.79
C ALA A 8 -20.80 -1.53 -30.36
N VAL A 9 -20.82 -1.81 -29.08
CA VAL A 9 -20.51 -3.14 -28.52
C VAL A 9 -21.83 -3.88 -28.32
N ALA A 10 -22.02 -4.96 -29.09
CA ALA A 10 -23.15 -5.86 -28.96
C ALA A 10 -22.89 -6.88 -27.85
N LEU A 11 -23.72 -6.88 -26.84
CA LEU A 11 -23.72 -7.86 -25.74
C LEU A 11 -24.45 -9.11 -26.21
N LEU A 12 -23.78 -10.26 -26.28
CA LEU A 12 -24.37 -11.58 -26.53
C LEU A 12 -24.48 -12.30 -25.17
N VAL A 13 -25.71 -12.38 -24.66
CA VAL A 13 -26.05 -13.19 -23.48
C VAL A 13 -26.41 -14.60 -23.97
N THR A 14 -25.60 -15.61 -23.60
CA THR A 14 -25.98 -17.01 -23.76
C THR A 14 -26.35 -17.60 -22.40
N THR A 15 -27.64 -17.85 -22.22
CA THR A 15 -28.18 -18.62 -21.11
C THR A 15 -28.01 -20.12 -21.40
N ALA A 16 -27.25 -20.83 -20.57
CA ALA A 16 -27.24 -22.29 -20.55
C ALA A 16 -28.09 -22.80 -19.39
N LEU A 17 -29.20 -23.43 -19.74
CA LEU A 17 -30.01 -24.26 -18.86
C LEU A 17 -29.33 -25.63 -18.66
N VAL A 18 -29.06 -26.02 -17.44
CA VAL A 18 -28.77 -27.46 -17.11
C VAL A 18 -29.78 -27.92 -16.08
N GLY A 19 -30.51 -28.93 -16.52
CA GLY A 19 -31.60 -29.56 -15.77
C GLY A 19 -31.11 -30.42 -14.60
N GLY A 20 -31.92 -30.44 -13.55
CA GLY A 20 -31.71 -31.25 -12.38
C GLY A 20 -32.10 -32.74 -12.59
N VAL A 21 -31.42 -33.59 -11.86
CA VAL A 21 -31.89 -34.97 -11.61
C VAL A 21 -31.87 -35.21 -10.10
N ALA A 22 -33.04 -35.40 -9.55
CA ALA A 22 -33.27 -35.83 -8.16
C ALA A 22 -33.18 -37.35 -8.07
N GLY A 23 -32.49 -37.88 -7.07
CA GLY A 23 -32.49 -39.28 -6.67
C GLY A 23 -32.60 -39.39 -5.14
N PRO A 24 -33.28 -40.46 -4.61
CA PRO A 24 -33.93 -40.40 -3.32
C PRO A 24 -33.05 -40.80 -2.12
N ALA A 25 -33.45 -40.29 -0.97
CA ALA A 25 -32.93 -40.59 0.34
C ALA A 25 -33.26 -42.04 0.80
N ALA A 26 -32.29 -42.70 1.40
CA ALA A 26 -32.55 -43.88 2.25
C ALA A 26 -31.86 -43.65 3.61
N GLY A 27 -32.68 -43.67 4.64
CA GLY A 27 -32.24 -43.51 6.02
C GLY A 27 -31.68 -44.84 6.59
N ALA A 28 -30.77 -44.73 7.55
CA ALA A 28 -30.44 -45.78 8.48
C ALA A 28 -30.12 -45.21 9.86
N GLN A 29 -30.76 -45.80 10.85
CA GLN A 29 -30.71 -45.46 12.28
C GLN A 29 -29.44 -46.00 12.96
N PRO A 30 -29.11 -45.50 14.17
CA PRO A 30 -27.90 -45.87 14.89
C PRO A 30 -28.01 -47.19 15.63
N ALA A 31 -26.96 -48.00 15.57
CA ALA A 31 -26.77 -49.17 16.42
C ALA A 31 -25.71 -48.88 17.48
N THR A 32 -26.15 -49.01 18.71
CA THR A 32 -25.28 -49.11 19.90
C THR A 32 -24.67 -50.50 19.96
N VAL A 33 -23.36 -50.59 20.16
CA VAL A 33 -22.70 -51.88 20.54
C VAL A 33 -21.68 -51.62 21.65
N GLU A 34 -21.84 -52.45 22.67
CA GLU A 34 -21.06 -52.58 23.89
C GLU A 34 -19.59 -52.94 23.63
N SER A 35 -18.71 -52.52 24.56
CA SER A 35 -17.35 -53.00 24.67
C SER A 35 -17.25 -54.40 25.21
N PRO A 36 -16.27 -55.19 24.80
CA PRO A 36 -15.57 -56.06 25.71
C PRO A 36 -14.07 -55.87 25.70
N THR A 37 -13.56 -55.99 26.90
CA THR A 37 -12.18 -56.03 27.38
C THR A 37 -11.38 -57.23 26.86
N ASP A 38 -10.04 -57.03 26.86
CA ASP A 38 -8.95 -58.03 26.86
C ASP A 38 -8.59 -58.79 25.57
N GLY A 39 -7.39 -58.46 25.09
CA GLY A 39 -6.60 -59.30 24.18
C GLY A 39 -5.28 -58.61 23.80
N PRO A 40 -4.23 -59.32 23.46
CA PRO A 40 -2.84 -59.05 23.75
C PRO A 40 -2.21 -57.96 22.85
N THR A 41 -1.32 -57.22 23.45
CA THR A 41 -0.37 -56.27 22.86
C THR A 41 0.36 -56.85 21.65
N LEU A 42 -0.03 -56.44 20.44
CA LEU A 42 0.77 -56.59 19.24
C LEU A 42 1.52 -55.27 19.01
N GLN A 43 2.82 -55.32 19.20
CA GLN A 43 3.77 -54.29 18.85
C GLN A 43 3.72 -54.09 17.33
N ALA A 44 3.12 -52.99 16.87
CA ALA A 44 3.17 -52.61 15.47
C ALA A 44 4.59 -52.13 15.13
N PRO A 45 5.10 -52.50 13.95
CA PRO A 45 6.39 -51.95 13.50
C PRO A 45 6.21 -50.46 13.20
N THR A 46 6.99 -49.64 13.89
CA THR A 46 7.17 -48.23 13.63
C THR A 46 8.12 -48.05 12.45
N ASP A 47 7.60 -48.25 11.24
CA ASP A 47 8.24 -47.76 10.01
C ASP A 47 7.15 -47.03 9.21
N GLY A 48 6.73 -45.88 9.73
CA GLY A 48 6.12 -44.86 8.93
C GLY A 48 7.26 -44.02 8.28
N PRO A 49 7.07 -43.54 7.05
CA PRO A 49 8.09 -42.66 6.47
C PRO A 49 8.26 -41.45 7.42
N SER A 50 9.44 -41.37 8.01
CA SER A 50 9.88 -40.16 8.69
C SER A 50 9.83 -39.03 7.68
N VAL A 51 8.83 -38.17 7.79
CA VAL A 51 8.88 -36.86 7.16
C VAL A 51 10.05 -36.18 7.83
N HIS A 52 11.17 -36.15 7.16
CA HIS A 52 12.30 -35.33 7.56
C HIS A 52 11.88 -33.86 7.36
N GLN A 53 11.17 -33.32 8.36
CA GLN A 53 11.20 -31.89 8.64
C GLN A 53 12.49 -31.61 9.38
N THR A 54 13.57 -31.46 8.67
CA THR A 54 14.80 -30.92 9.20
C THR A 54 15.50 -30.14 8.10
N GLY A 55 14.92 -29.04 7.70
CA GLY A 55 15.68 -27.90 7.27
C GLY A 55 15.35 -26.82 8.29
N ASP A 56 16.33 -26.21 8.91
CA ASP A 56 16.18 -24.89 9.50
C ASP A 56 15.40 -24.08 8.48
N ALA A 57 14.28 -23.49 8.88
CA ALA A 57 13.42 -22.74 7.95
C ALA A 57 14.20 -21.67 7.17
N CYS A 58 15.42 -21.36 7.60
CA CYS A 58 16.34 -20.36 7.08
C CYS A 58 17.70 -20.94 6.63
N GLY A 59 17.80 -22.26 6.43
CA GLY A 59 19.05 -22.93 6.03
C GLY A 59 19.17 -23.13 4.52
N PHE A 60 20.41 -23.31 4.07
CA PHE A 60 20.73 -23.70 2.68
C PHE A 60 21.23 -25.16 2.65
N PRO A 61 20.99 -25.92 1.57
CA PRO A 61 20.29 -25.48 0.37
C PRO A 61 18.80 -25.22 0.60
N LEU A 62 18.27 -24.17 -0.02
CA LEU A 62 16.86 -23.80 0.01
C LEU A 62 16.21 -24.15 -1.32
N GLU A 63 15.12 -24.93 -1.26
CA GLU A 63 14.22 -25.16 -2.39
C GLU A 63 12.90 -24.46 -2.11
N ILE A 64 12.49 -23.55 -3.00
CA ILE A 64 11.32 -22.72 -2.82
C ILE A 64 10.60 -22.47 -4.15
N THR A 65 9.28 -22.55 -4.13
CA THR A 65 8.42 -22.33 -5.30
C THR A 65 7.83 -20.92 -5.26
N ASP A 66 7.93 -20.22 -6.37
CA ASP A 66 7.44 -18.84 -6.50
C ASP A 66 5.99 -18.75 -7.00
N ALA A 67 5.47 -17.54 -7.15
CA ALA A 67 4.09 -17.29 -7.57
C ALA A 67 3.76 -17.76 -9.00
N THR A 68 4.76 -18.02 -9.85
CA THR A 68 4.56 -18.63 -11.18
C THR A 68 4.50 -20.16 -11.15
N GLY A 69 4.71 -20.77 -9.98
CA GLY A 69 4.85 -22.21 -9.82
C GLY A 69 6.25 -22.73 -10.19
N THR A 70 7.21 -21.84 -10.42
CA THR A 70 8.60 -22.21 -10.69
C THR A 70 9.33 -22.45 -9.37
N THR A 71 9.96 -23.61 -9.22
CA THR A 71 10.83 -23.92 -8.09
C THR A 71 12.25 -23.50 -8.40
N ILE A 72 12.85 -22.71 -7.52
CA ILE A 72 14.27 -22.36 -7.56
C ILE A 72 15.01 -23.07 -6.42
N THR A 73 16.29 -23.35 -6.62
CA THR A 73 17.19 -23.91 -5.61
C THR A 73 18.35 -22.94 -5.40
N LEU A 74 18.57 -22.57 -4.16
CA LEU A 74 19.73 -21.80 -3.73
C LEU A 74 20.59 -22.70 -2.87
N ASP A 75 21.82 -23.00 -3.33
CA ASP A 75 22.75 -23.86 -2.60
C ASP A 75 23.34 -23.14 -1.39
N GLU A 76 23.45 -21.82 -1.45
CA GLU A 76 23.96 -20.91 -0.41
C GLU A 76 23.23 -19.58 -0.46
N ALA A 77 23.41 -18.76 0.58
CA ALA A 77 22.80 -17.42 0.63
C ALA A 77 23.35 -16.55 -0.51
N PRO A 78 22.48 -15.86 -1.28
CA PRO A 78 22.92 -15.01 -2.39
C PRO A 78 23.77 -13.84 -1.87
N GLU A 79 24.90 -13.59 -2.53
CA GLU A 79 25.79 -12.46 -2.22
C GLU A 79 25.50 -11.24 -3.09
N ARG A 80 24.82 -11.42 -4.24
CA ARG A 80 24.53 -10.38 -5.22
C ARG A 80 23.04 -10.41 -5.58
N ILE A 81 22.29 -9.45 -5.05
CA ILE A 81 20.84 -9.39 -5.22
C ILE A 81 20.47 -8.18 -6.08
N THR A 82 19.61 -8.38 -7.06
CA THR A 82 19.00 -7.29 -7.82
C THR A 82 17.49 -7.28 -7.59
N THR A 83 16.92 -6.10 -7.35
CA THR A 83 15.49 -5.92 -7.18
C THR A 83 14.89 -5.20 -8.38
N THR A 84 13.73 -5.66 -8.83
CA THR A 84 13.04 -5.06 -9.98
C THR A 84 11.95 -4.06 -9.58
N ASN A 85 11.78 -3.84 -8.27
CA ASN A 85 10.76 -2.94 -7.72
C ASN A 85 11.23 -2.41 -6.35
N PRO A 86 10.91 -1.15 -5.98
CA PRO A 86 11.35 -0.54 -4.73
C PRO A 86 10.83 -1.26 -3.48
N SER A 87 9.67 -1.94 -3.52
CA SER A 87 9.16 -2.66 -2.34
C SER A 87 10.06 -3.83 -1.91
N ALA A 88 10.67 -4.55 -2.87
CA ALA A 88 11.64 -5.60 -2.53
C ALA A 88 12.97 -5.01 -2.03
N ALA A 89 13.40 -3.87 -2.60
CA ALA A 89 14.58 -3.16 -2.10
C ALA A 89 14.34 -2.69 -0.65
N GLN A 90 13.20 -2.05 -0.38
CA GLN A 90 12.85 -1.59 0.97
C GLN A 90 12.87 -2.75 1.98
N THR A 91 12.28 -3.90 1.63
CA THR A 91 12.31 -5.08 2.50
C THR A 91 13.75 -5.51 2.80
N LEU A 92 14.65 -5.54 1.81
CA LEU A 92 16.07 -5.88 2.05
C LEU A 92 16.78 -4.87 2.96
N TRP A 93 16.45 -3.57 2.87
CA TRP A 93 16.96 -2.53 3.78
C TRP A 93 16.48 -2.76 5.21
N GLU A 94 15.20 -3.09 5.40
CA GLU A 94 14.66 -3.41 6.73
C GLU A 94 15.30 -4.65 7.35
N LEU A 95 15.67 -5.63 6.53
CA LEU A 95 16.37 -6.82 6.99
C LEU A 95 17.88 -6.61 7.19
N GLY A 96 18.42 -5.41 6.90
CA GLY A 96 19.85 -5.12 7.00
C GLY A 96 20.70 -5.76 5.90
N GLU A 97 20.09 -6.17 4.78
CA GLU A 97 20.74 -6.89 3.67
C GLU A 97 21.14 -5.98 2.49
N GLN A 98 21.11 -4.67 2.68
CA GLN A 98 21.43 -3.67 1.64
C GLN A 98 22.83 -3.85 1.04
N ASP A 99 23.79 -4.37 1.78
CA ASP A 99 25.18 -4.55 1.30
C ASP A 99 25.29 -5.62 0.21
N ARG A 100 24.33 -6.55 0.14
CA ARG A 100 24.26 -7.58 -0.90
C ARG A 100 23.53 -7.08 -2.16
N VAL A 101 22.86 -5.92 -2.09
CA VAL A 101 22.10 -5.38 -3.22
C VAL A 101 23.03 -4.70 -4.20
N VAL A 102 23.04 -5.20 -5.45
CA VAL A 102 23.88 -4.69 -6.54
C VAL A 102 23.11 -3.90 -7.57
N GLY A 103 21.78 -4.09 -7.68
CA GLY A 103 20.93 -3.40 -8.64
C GLY A 103 19.56 -3.07 -8.06
N VAL A 104 19.11 -1.84 -8.31
CA VAL A 104 17.79 -1.33 -7.89
C VAL A 104 17.16 -0.49 -9.01
N THR A 105 15.86 -0.25 -8.94
CA THR A 105 15.22 0.72 -9.82
C THR A 105 15.45 2.15 -9.30
N GLN A 106 15.33 3.15 -10.19
CA GLN A 106 15.40 4.57 -9.81
C GLN A 106 14.38 4.95 -8.72
N TYR A 107 13.29 4.21 -8.62
CA TYR A 107 12.22 4.44 -7.64
C TYR A 107 12.61 4.02 -6.21
N ALA A 108 13.72 3.33 -6.03
CA ALA A 108 14.29 3.01 -4.72
C ALA A 108 15.27 4.08 -4.21
N ALA A 109 15.45 5.19 -4.93
CA ALA A 109 16.42 6.24 -4.60
C ALA A 109 16.19 6.93 -3.25
N TYR A 110 15.00 6.76 -2.64
CA TYR A 110 14.69 7.26 -1.30
C TYR A 110 15.34 6.43 -0.18
N LEU A 111 15.83 5.23 -0.47
CA LEU A 111 16.54 4.39 0.48
C LEU A 111 18.01 4.82 0.60
N ASP A 112 18.51 4.86 1.82
CA ASP A 112 19.88 5.29 2.09
C ASP A 112 20.91 4.43 1.34
N GLY A 113 21.80 5.06 0.57
CA GLY A 113 22.81 4.37 -0.23
C GLY A 113 22.29 3.64 -1.47
N ALA A 114 20.99 3.66 -1.77
CA ALA A 114 20.44 3.01 -2.97
C ALA A 114 20.95 3.65 -4.27
N SER A 115 21.24 4.94 -4.25
CA SER A 115 21.82 5.66 -5.40
C SER A 115 23.25 5.22 -5.78
N GLU A 116 23.92 4.47 -4.91
CA GLU A 116 25.24 3.88 -5.16
C GLU A 116 25.14 2.53 -5.88
N ARG A 117 23.95 1.97 -6.01
CA ARG A 117 23.68 0.70 -6.70
C ARG A 117 23.42 0.94 -8.18
N GLU A 118 23.60 -0.09 -9.00
CA GLU A 118 23.31 0.00 -10.44
C GLU A 118 21.81 0.26 -10.69
N ASN A 119 21.50 1.26 -11.49
CA ASN A 119 20.12 1.56 -11.88
C ASN A 119 19.67 0.61 -13.00
N VAL A 120 18.77 -0.31 -12.68
CA VAL A 120 18.23 -1.29 -13.63
C VAL A 120 16.92 -0.87 -14.30
N SER A 121 16.42 0.35 -14.07
CA SER A 121 15.19 0.85 -14.67
C SER A 121 15.27 0.86 -16.20
N ALA A 122 14.17 0.51 -16.87
CA ALA A 122 14.00 0.72 -18.30
C ALA A 122 13.74 2.21 -18.59
N GLU A 123 13.79 2.59 -19.86
CA GLU A 123 13.23 3.85 -20.33
C GLU A 123 11.70 3.74 -20.24
N GLY A 124 11.08 4.43 -19.29
CA GLY A 124 9.66 4.31 -18.97
C GLY A 124 9.41 3.40 -17.77
N LEU A 125 8.52 2.43 -17.92
CA LEU A 125 8.13 1.55 -16.81
C LEU A 125 8.90 0.23 -16.81
N GLY A 126 9.09 -0.31 -15.58
CA GLY A 126 9.73 -1.61 -15.37
C GLY A 126 11.24 -1.54 -15.37
N VAL A 127 11.88 -2.68 -15.70
CA VAL A 127 13.34 -2.83 -15.71
C VAL A 127 13.86 -3.21 -17.09
N SER A 128 15.11 -2.82 -17.39
CA SER A 128 15.83 -3.29 -18.56
C SER A 128 16.48 -4.64 -18.24
N VAL A 129 16.13 -5.66 -19.00
CA VAL A 129 16.72 -7.00 -18.87
C VAL A 129 18.24 -6.95 -18.99
N GLU A 130 18.77 -6.17 -19.96
CA GLU A 130 20.21 -6.04 -20.15
C GLU A 130 20.91 -5.41 -18.94
N ARG A 131 20.29 -4.41 -18.30
CA ARG A 131 20.85 -3.78 -17.10
C ARG A 131 20.80 -4.73 -15.89
N VAL A 132 19.73 -5.50 -15.75
CA VAL A 132 19.66 -6.54 -14.70
C VAL A 132 20.76 -7.59 -14.91
N VAL A 133 20.94 -8.09 -16.13
CA VAL A 133 22.02 -9.04 -16.46
C VAL A 133 23.41 -8.44 -16.17
N ALA A 134 23.61 -7.16 -16.47
CA ALA A 134 24.88 -6.48 -16.24
C ALA A 134 25.25 -6.35 -14.76
N THR A 135 24.29 -6.46 -13.84
CA THR A 135 24.59 -6.51 -12.39
C THR A 135 25.13 -7.86 -11.93
N GLU A 136 25.12 -8.89 -12.78
CA GLU A 136 25.55 -10.27 -12.49
C GLU A 136 24.99 -10.78 -11.14
N PRO A 137 23.65 -10.81 -10.96
CA PRO A 137 23.04 -11.19 -9.69
C PRO A 137 22.99 -12.72 -9.51
N ASP A 138 23.15 -13.18 -8.27
CA ASP A 138 22.87 -14.57 -7.87
C ASP A 138 21.37 -14.80 -7.72
N LEU A 139 20.64 -13.74 -7.34
CA LEU A 139 19.19 -13.74 -7.16
C LEU A 139 18.57 -12.44 -7.63
N VAL A 140 17.46 -12.54 -8.37
CA VAL A 140 16.60 -11.41 -8.71
C VAL A 140 15.29 -11.53 -7.94
N LEU A 141 14.94 -10.51 -7.17
CA LEU A 141 13.65 -10.39 -6.50
C LEU A 141 12.69 -9.58 -7.38
N ALA A 142 11.63 -10.24 -7.83
CA ALA A 142 10.67 -9.68 -8.79
C ALA A 142 9.25 -9.66 -8.18
N PRO A 143 8.83 -8.56 -7.51
CA PRO A 143 7.44 -8.36 -7.08
C PRO A 143 6.44 -8.40 -8.24
N ASN A 144 5.14 -8.54 -7.93
CA ASN A 144 4.04 -8.69 -8.90
C ASN A 144 4.08 -7.63 -10.03
N ALA A 145 4.42 -6.39 -9.72
CA ALA A 145 4.56 -5.32 -10.72
C ALA A 145 5.57 -5.61 -11.84
N SER A 146 6.48 -6.57 -11.62
CA SER A 146 7.50 -7.01 -12.60
C SER A 146 7.14 -8.31 -13.31
N ALA A 147 5.93 -8.84 -13.17
CA ALA A 147 5.51 -10.12 -13.75
C ALA A 147 5.82 -10.24 -15.26
N GLY A 148 5.63 -9.13 -15.99
CA GLY A 148 5.89 -9.10 -17.44
C GLY A 148 7.36 -9.26 -17.87
N GLN A 149 8.32 -9.11 -16.94
CA GLN A 149 9.75 -9.23 -17.20
C GLN A 149 10.35 -10.56 -16.72
N VAL A 150 9.63 -11.32 -15.89
CA VAL A 150 10.12 -12.54 -15.23
C VAL A 150 10.62 -13.58 -16.22
N GLU A 151 9.84 -13.88 -17.27
CA GLU A 151 10.22 -14.87 -18.30
C GLU A 151 11.48 -14.43 -19.03
N ALA A 152 11.54 -13.18 -19.48
CA ALA A 152 12.69 -12.64 -20.18
C ALA A 152 13.98 -12.66 -19.33
N LEU A 153 13.89 -12.41 -18.03
CA LEU A 153 15.02 -12.50 -17.10
C LEU A 153 15.50 -13.95 -16.96
N ARG A 154 14.57 -14.91 -16.84
CA ARG A 154 14.89 -16.35 -16.76
C ARG A 154 15.51 -16.90 -18.03
N GLU A 155 15.08 -16.42 -19.21
CA GLU A 155 15.68 -16.77 -20.51
C GLU A 155 17.15 -16.35 -20.62
N GLN A 156 17.57 -15.33 -19.85
CA GLN A 156 18.99 -14.96 -19.71
C GLN A 156 19.76 -15.83 -18.72
N GLY A 157 19.12 -16.83 -18.13
CA GLY A 157 19.75 -17.75 -17.17
C GLY A 157 19.82 -17.22 -15.74
N LEU A 158 19.08 -16.14 -15.42
CA LEU A 158 19.04 -15.58 -14.07
C LEU A 158 18.13 -16.40 -13.14
N THR A 159 18.54 -16.55 -11.89
CA THR A 159 17.67 -17.07 -10.83
C THR A 159 16.70 -15.96 -10.39
N VAL A 160 15.41 -16.13 -10.70
CA VAL A 160 14.38 -15.13 -10.42
C VAL A 160 13.33 -15.70 -9.48
N TYR A 161 13.11 -15.06 -8.34
CA TYR A 161 11.98 -15.33 -7.47
C TYR A 161 10.89 -14.28 -7.69
N HIS A 162 9.71 -14.73 -8.13
CA HIS A 162 8.57 -13.86 -8.41
C HIS A 162 7.56 -13.94 -7.26
N PHE A 163 7.24 -12.79 -6.66
CA PHE A 163 6.24 -12.69 -5.60
C PHE A 163 4.85 -12.49 -6.18
N SER A 164 3.85 -13.04 -5.50
CA SER A 164 2.45 -12.68 -5.70
C SER A 164 2.18 -11.21 -5.38
N GLU A 165 1.03 -10.74 -5.77
CA GLU A 165 0.51 -9.45 -5.31
C GLU A 165 0.26 -9.52 -3.79
N ALA A 166 0.66 -8.47 -3.10
CA ALA A 166 0.29 -8.27 -1.71
C ALA A 166 -0.95 -7.36 -1.68
N THR A 167 -2.05 -7.86 -1.15
CA THR A 167 -3.33 -7.16 -1.05
C THR A 167 -3.67 -6.77 0.38
N SER A 168 -2.90 -7.27 1.34
CA SER A 168 -3.09 -7.04 2.77
C SER A 168 -1.77 -6.81 3.50
N ILE A 169 -1.85 -6.37 4.76
CA ILE A 169 -0.70 -6.28 5.67
C ILE A 169 -0.15 -7.69 5.96
N GLU A 170 -1.00 -8.71 6.03
CA GLU A 170 -0.58 -10.11 6.22
C GLU A 170 0.26 -10.61 5.04
N ASP A 171 -0.14 -10.31 3.79
CA ASP A 171 0.66 -10.66 2.60
C ASP A 171 2.04 -9.98 2.61
N ILE A 172 2.12 -8.76 3.17
CA ILE A 172 3.40 -8.06 3.35
C ILE A 172 4.27 -8.80 4.36
N ALA A 173 3.70 -9.28 5.46
CA ALA A 173 4.40 -10.08 6.46
C ALA A 173 4.92 -11.40 5.86
N GLU A 174 4.10 -12.13 5.13
CA GLU A 174 4.49 -13.37 4.44
C GLU A 174 5.59 -13.15 3.40
N LYS A 175 5.50 -12.06 2.65
CA LYS A 175 6.54 -11.65 1.70
C LYS A 175 7.86 -11.35 2.42
N THR A 176 7.82 -10.68 3.56
CA THR A 176 8.99 -10.37 4.39
C THR A 176 9.66 -11.64 4.92
N GLU A 177 8.87 -12.60 5.43
CA GLU A 177 9.38 -13.91 5.84
C GLU A 177 10.02 -14.66 4.66
N THR A 178 9.40 -14.59 3.49
CA THR A 178 9.92 -15.22 2.26
C THR A 178 11.25 -14.59 1.85
N VAL A 179 11.37 -13.26 1.90
CA VAL A 179 12.65 -12.58 1.65
C VAL A 179 13.69 -13.02 2.69
N GLY A 180 13.33 -13.07 3.97
CA GLY A 180 14.22 -13.55 5.04
C GLY A 180 14.77 -14.96 4.76
N ARG A 181 13.92 -15.88 4.31
CA ARG A 181 14.32 -17.24 3.90
C ARG A 181 15.26 -17.23 2.69
N LEU A 182 14.95 -16.42 1.67
CA LEU A 182 15.75 -16.32 0.44
C LEU A 182 17.16 -15.79 0.69
N VAL A 183 17.31 -14.88 1.67
CA VAL A 183 18.63 -14.30 2.02
C VAL A 183 19.29 -14.96 3.22
N GLY A 184 18.61 -15.89 3.89
CA GLY A 184 19.12 -16.60 5.07
C GLY A 184 19.08 -15.77 6.36
N ASN A 185 18.20 -14.78 6.46
CA ASN A 185 18.05 -13.90 7.61
C ASN A 185 16.60 -13.87 8.14
N CYS A 186 16.11 -15.03 8.61
CA CYS A 186 14.76 -15.17 9.14
C CYS A 186 14.57 -14.45 10.48
N GLU A 187 15.63 -14.27 11.26
CA GLU A 187 15.56 -13.55 12.53
C GLU A 187 15.20 -12.09 12.28
N ALA A 188 15.91 -11.41 11.40
CA ALA A 188 15.58 -10.03 11.02
C ALA A 188 14.19 -9.92 10.39
N ALA A 189 13.76 -10.90 9.58
CA ALA A 189 12.40 -10.90 9.01
C ALA A 189 11.32 -11.01 10.10
N ALA A 190 11.53 -11.85 11.10
CA ALA A 190 10.62 -12.00 12.24
C ALA A 190 10.58 -10.73 13.11
N GLU A 191 11.74 -10.10 13.37
CA GLU A 191 11.83 -8.84 14.09
C GLU A 191 11.11 -7.71 13.34
N THR A 192 11.37 -7.56 12.04
CA THR A 192 10.72 -6.56 11.17
C THR A 192 9.20 -6.75 11.14
N ASN A 193 8.72 -8.00 11.06
CA ASN A 193 7.28 -8.27 11.12
C ASN A 193 6.70 -7.99 12.51
N ALA A 194 7.44 -8.21 13.59
CA ALA A 194 7.01 -7.87 14.94
C ALA A 194 6.87 -6.35 15.11
N GLU A 195 7.84 -5.56 14.63
CA GLU A 195 7.78 -4.09 14.64
C GLU A 195 6.59 -3.57 13.80
N MET A 196 6.35 -4.16 12.63
CA MET A 196 5.21 -3.81 11.78
C MET A 196 3.88 -4.08 12.50
N ASN A 197 3.73 -5.25 13.11
CA ASN A 197 2.51 -5.61 13.84
C ASN A 197 2.30 -4.75 15.08
N GLU A 198 3.37 -4.36 15.78
CA GLU A 198 3.29 -3.42 16.91
C GLU A 198 2.79 -2.04 16.44
N ALA A 199 3.31 -1.52 15.35
CA ALA A 199 2.87 -0.24 14.79
C ALA A 199 1.40 -0.26 14.35
N VAL A 200 0.93 -1.37 13.76
CA VAL A 200 -0.49 -1.58 13.42
C VAL A 200 -1.35 -1.56 14.68
N ALA A 201 -0.97 -2.34 15.70
CA ALA A 201 -1.70 -2.40 16.97
C ALA A 201 -1.73 -1.04 17.67
N ASP A 202 -0.64 -0.28 17.64
CA ASP A 202 -0.56 1.06 18.20
C ASP A 202 -1.48 2.06 17.44
N ALA A 203 -1.55 1.95 16.12
CA ALA A 203 -2.45 2.75 15.30
C ALA A 203 -3.93 2.44 15.60
N GLU A 204 -4.29 1.16 15.64
CA GLU A 204 -5.63 0.69 16.00
C GLU A 204 -6.03 1.12 17.41
N ASN A 205 -5.12 1.01 18.40
CA ASN A 205 -5.37 1.45 19.77
C ASN A 205 -5.55 2.97 19.87
N ARG A 206 -4.81 3.74 19.06
CA ARG A 206 -4.92 5.22 19.05
C ARG A 206 -6.28 5.68 18.55
N THR A 207 -6.88 4.95 17.63
CA THR A 207 -8.14 5.29 16.98
C THR A 207 -9.36 4.50 17.49
N ALA A 208 -9.17 3.59 18.47
CA ALA A 208 -10.20 2.64 18.94
C ALA A 208 -11.49 3.28 19.44
N ASP A 209 -11.38 4.43 20.13
CA ASP A 209 -12.51 5.16 20.73
C ASP A 209 -12.90 6.41 19.89
N LEU A 210 -12.33 6.56 18.68
CA LEU A 210 -12.57 7.69 17.81
C LEU A 210 -13.58 7.32 16.71
N ASP A 211 -14.28 8.32 16.18
CA ASP A 211 -15.09 8.15 14.98
C ASP A 211 -14.16 7.90 13.77
N ARG A 212 -14.55 7.01 12.89
CA ARG A 212 -13.77 6.69 11.68
C ARG A 212 -14.27 7.57 10.53
N PRO A 213 -13.47 8.54 10.05
CA PRO A 213 -13.91 9.36 8.93
C PRO A 213 -13.93 8.55 7.63
N ASP A 214 -14.91 8.84 6.79
CA ASP A 214 -15.00 8.37 5.42
C ASP A 214 -13.86 8.97 4.60
N ALA A 215 -12.93 8.12 4.12
CA ALA A 215 -11.72 8.58 3.45
C ALA A 215 -11.57 8.03 2.04
N LEU A 216 -10.87 8.79 1.19
CA LEU A 216 -10.54 8.39 -0.17
C LEU A 216 -9.05 8.62 -0.47
N TYR A 217 -8.42 7.68 -1.17
CA TYR A 217 -7.08 7.85 -1.73
C TYR A 217 -7.11 7.89 -3.26
N PRO A 218 -7.10 9.09 -3.87
CA PRO A 218 -7.00 9.26 -5.32
C PRO A 218 -5.60 8.97 -5.84
N LEU A 219 -5.51 8.20 -6.93
CA LEU A 219 -4.28 7.88 -7.64
C LEU A 219 -4.10 8.69 -8.93
N GLY A 220 -5.02 9.62 -9.19
CA GLY A 220 -5.07 10.44 -10.40
C GLY A 220 -5.94 9.84 -11.51
N SER A 221 -6.43 10.69 -12.41
CA SER A 221 -7.30 10.32 -13.53
C SER A 221 -8.55 9.52 -13.10
N GLY A 222 -9.08 9.75 -11.90
CA GLY A 222 -10.22 9.04 -11.33
C GLY A 222 -9.92 7.65 -10.77
N PHE A 223 -8.69 7.14 -10.89
CA PHE A 223 -8.30 5.90 -10.22
C PHE A 223 -8.17 6.11 -8.72
N VAL A 224 -8.59 5.12 -7.94
CA VAL A 224 -8.56 5.12 -6.48
C VAL A 224 -8.07 3.77 -5.96
N ALA A 225 -7.52 3.73 -4.76
CA ALA A 225 -7.27 2.47 -4.05
C ALA A 225 -8.57 2.02 -3.39
N ALA A 226 -9.07 0.83 -3.76
CA ALA A 226 -10.32 0.27 -3.27
C ALA A 226 -10.09 -1.03 -2.48
N ASN A 227 -11.13 -1.84 -2.30
CA ASN A 227 -11.04 -3.13 -1.63
C ASN A 227 -9.97 -4.05 -2.27
N ASP A 228 -9.50 -5.06 -1.54
CA ASP A 228 -8.49 -6.02 -1.99
C ASP A 228 -7.18 -5.33 -2.44
N THR A 229 -6.77 -4.30 -1.67
CA THR A 229 -5.46 -3.63 -1.78
C THR A 229 -4.80 -3.50 -0.41
N PHE A 230 -3.46 -3.60 -0.38
CA PHE A 230 -2.72 -3.36 0.86
C PHE A 230 -2.92 -1.90 1.36
N ILE A 231 -3.21 -0.97 0.46
CA ILE A 231 -3.52 0.43 0.80
C ILE A 231 -4.83 0.49 1.60
N ASN A 232 -5.87 -0.27 1.19
CA ASN A 232 -7.10 -0.37 1.95
C ASN A 232 -6.84 -0.90 3.38
N SER A 233 -6.02 -1.95 3.51
CA SER A 233 -5.67 -2.50 4.83
C SER A 233 -4.91 -1.48 5.70
N ILE A 234 -4.03 -0.65 5.10
CA ILE A 234 -3.37 0.46 5.79
C ILE A 234 -4.38 1.53 6.23
N MET A 235 -5.34 1.89 5.37
CA MET A 235 -6.38 2.87 5.69
C MET A 235 -7.23 2.38 6.86
N GLU A 236 -7.69 1.13 6.82
CA GLU A 236 -8.45 0.52 7.90
C GLU A 236 -7.68 0.49 9.23
N ALA A 237 -6.42 0.03 9.20
CA ALA A 237 -5.54 0.01 10.37
C ALA A 237 -5.23 1.43 10.90
N GLY A 238 -5.18 2.41 10.02
CA GLY A 238 -4.98 3.83 10.35
C GLY A 238 -6.21 4.55 10.92
N GLY A 239 -7.37 3.87 10.99
CA GLY A 239 -8.57 4.36 11.66
C GLY A 239 -9.52 5.15 10.75
N VAL A 240 -9.51 4.92 9.42
CA VAL A 240 -10.46 5.51 8.49
C VAL A 240 -11.27 4.43 7.76
N ASP A 241 -12.44 4.78 7.24
CA ASP A 241 -13.24 3.94 6.38
C ASP A 241 -13.01 4.33 4.92
N ASN A 242 -12.49 3.40 4.12
CA ASN A 242 -12.25 3.66 2.70
C ASN A 242 -13.54 3.59 1.89
N VAL A 243 -14.08 4.74 1.48
CA VAL A 243 -15.34 4.80 0.73
C VAL A 243 -15.27 4.10 -0.63
N ALA A 244 -14.08 3.98 -1.22
CA ALA A 244 -13.89 3.26 -2.47
C ALA A 244 -13.98 1.73 -2.32
N ALA A 245 -13.86 1.19 -1.10
CA ALA A 245 -13.90 -0.26 -0.88
C ALA A 245 -15.26 -0.89 -1.26
N ALA A 246 -16.36 -0.13 -1.20
CA ALA A 246 -17.67 -0.56 -1.63
C ALA A 246 -17.88 -0.50 -3.15
N GLU A 247 -17.02 0.23 -3.87
CA GLU A 247 -17.17 0.52 -5.31
C GLU A 247 -16.41 -0.46 -6.21
N GLY A 248 -15.55 -1.31 -5.64
CA GLY A 248 -14.84 -2.34 -6.40
C GLY A 248 -13.60 -2.88 -5.70
N ASP A 249 -12.91 -3.79 -6.39
CA ASP A 249 -11.65 -4.38 -5.94
C ASP A 249 -10.47 -3.79 -6.70
N GLY A 250 -9.31 -3.74 -6.05
CA GLY A 250 -8.07 -3.26 -6.63
C GLY A 250 -8.06 -1.75 -6.83
N TYR A 251 -7.88 -1.33 -8.06
CA TYR A 251 -7.71 0.09 -8.41
C TYR A 251 -8.73 0.51 -9.48
N PRO A 252 -10.01 0.60 -9.15
CA PRO A 252 -11.05 1.02 -10.10
C PRO A 252 -10.91 2.49 -10.45
N GLN A 253 -11.49 2.86 -11.59
CA GLN A 253 -11.71 4.26 -11.97
C GLN A 253 -13.13 4.65 -11.61
N LEU A 254 -13.28 5.58 -10.69
CA LEU A 254 -14.58 6.13 -10.30
C LEU A 254 -14.95 7.32 -11.19
N SER A 255 -16.24 7.50 -11.44
CA SER A 255 -16.75 8.71 -12.08
C SER A 255 -16.90 9.83 -11.06
N ASP A 256 -16.93 11.08 -11.55
CA ASP A 256 -17.17 12.26 -10.71
C ASP A 256 -18.47 12.13 -9.89
N GLU A 257 -19.52 11.53 -10.48
CA GLU A 257 -20.80 11.31 -9.80
C GLU A 257 -20.65 10.34 -8.61
N VAL A 258 -19.87 9.27 -8.76
CA VAL A 258 -19.63 8.30 -7.68
C VAL A 258 -18.79 8.95 -6.56
N ILE A 259 -17.76 9.71 -6.90
CA ILE A 259 -16.94 10.42 -5.90
C ILE A 259 -17.80 11.42 -5.09
N LEU A 260 -18.71 12.15 -5.76
CA LEU A 260 -19.64 13.05 -5.07
C LEU A 260 -20.70 12.31 -4.24
N GLN A 261 -21.10 11.10 -4.66
CA GLN A 261 -22.07 10.29 -3.92
C GLN A 261 -21.46 9.64 -2.68
N THR A 262 -20.19 9.24 -2.74
CA THR A 262 -19.47 8.69 -1.59
C THR A 262 -19.08 9.77 -0.58
N ASP A 263 -19.00 11.02 -1.02
CA ASP A 263 -18.78 12.23 -0.22
C ASP A 263 -17.71 12.07 0.88
N PRO A 264 -16.46 11.78 0.51
CA PRO A 264 -15.41 11.55 1.51
C PRO A 264 -15.22 12.78 2.41
N GLU A 265 -15.05 12.51 3.71
CA GLU A 265 -14.75 13.50 4.76
C GLU A 265 -13.26 13.81 4.84
N LEU A 266 -12.40 12.89 4.31
CA LEU A 266 -10.94 12.99 4.36
C LEU A 266 -10.34 12.52 3.04
N ILE A 267 -9.36 13.26 2.50
CA ILE A 267 -8.62 12.85 1.31
C ILE A 267 -7.15 12.61 1.66
N LEU A 268 -6.65 11.42 1.34
CA LEU A 268 -5.23 11.12 1.41
C LEU A 268 -4.54 11.70 0.18
N VAL A 269 -3.48 12.47 0.38
CA VAL A 269 -2.69 13.09 -0.69
C VAL A 269 -1.22 12.73 -0.50
N THR A 270 -0.43 12.81 -1.59
CA THR A 270 1.02 12.59 -1.53
C THR A 270 1.82 13.87 -1.78
N THR A 271 1.14 14.99 -1.95
CA THR A 271 1.72 16.33 -2.14
C THR A 271 1.25 17.29 -1.05
N PRO A 272 2.16 18.09 -0.45
CA PRO A 272 1.80 18.94 0.69
C PRO A 272 0.83 20.08 0.36
N ASP A 273 0.71 20.45 -0.91
CA ASP A 273 -0.18 21.52 -1.37
C ASP A 273 -1.64 21.06 -1.55
N ALA A 274 -1.89 19.73 -1.50
CA ALA A 274 -3.21 19.11 -1.64
C ALA A 274 -4.06 19.72 -2.78
N ALA A 275 -3.42 20.05 -3.90
CA ALA A 275 -4.05 20.79 -5.01
C ALA A 275 -5.33 20.12 -5.53
N ILE A 276 -5.46 18.81 -5.36
CA ILE A 276 -6.64 18.03 -5.76
C ILE A 276 -7.91 18.49 -5.06
N LEU A 277 -7.83 19.03 -3.84
CA LEU A 277 -9.00 19.56 -3.11
C LEU A 277 -9.62 20.80 -3.76
N ALA A 278 -8.87 21.49 -4.64
CA ALA A 278 -9.40 22.61 -5.41
C ALA A 278 -9.97 22.21 -6.78
N GLU A 279 -9.92 20.93 -7.13
CA GLU A 279 -10.37 20.38 -8.42
C GLU A 279 -11.65 19.58 -8.25
N GLU A 280 -12.60 19.74 -9.21
CA GLU A 280 -13.80 18.88 -9.23
C GLU A 280 -13.42 17.44 -9.64
N PRO A 281 -14.06 16.41 -9.06
CA PRO A 281 -15.21 16.46 -8.14
C PRO A 281 -14.85 16.70 -6.66
N TYR A 282 -13.58 16.63 -6.28
CA TYR A 282 -13.12 16.65 -4.89
C TYR A 282 -13.46 17.96 -4.17
N ALA A 283 -13.41 19.10 -4.87
CA ALA A 283 -13.73 20.41 -4.31
C ALA A 283 -15.17 20.52 -3.77
N SER A 284 -16.08 19.69 -4.28
CA SER A 284 -17.49 19.65 -3.88
C SER A 284 -17.82 18.58 -2.85
N THR A 285 -16.86 17.79 -2.39
CA THR A 285 -17.01 16.82 -1.29
C THR A 285 -16.86 17.50 0.07
N THR A 286 -17.26 16.81 1.15
CA THR A 286 -17.04 17.28 2.52
C THR A 286 -15.55 17.58 2.76
N ALA A 287 -14.64 16.67 2.38
CA ALA A 287 -13.20 16.91 2.48
C ALA A 287 -12.73 18.17 1.73
N GLY A 288 -13.25 18.42 0.53
CA GLY A 288 -12.88 19.61 -0.25
C GLY A 288 -13.41 20.91 0.34
N THR A 289 -14.66 20.92 0.84
CA THR A 289 -15.32 22.11 1.42
C THR A 289 -14.74 22.49 2.78
N GLU A 290 -14.29 21.52 3.59
CA GLU A 290 -13.68 21.71 4.91
C GLU A 290 -12.17 21.82 4.85
N GLY A 291 -11.56 21.37 3.75
CA GLY A 291 -10.11 21.34 3.57
C GLY A 291 -9.42 20.19 4.31
N ASN A 292 -10.12 19.08 4.53
CA ASN A 292 -9.61 17.94 5.29
C ASN A 292 -8.76 17.01 4.42
N TYR A 293 -7.49 16.93 4.71
CA TYR A 293 -6.58 16.00 4.02
C TYR A 293 -5.44 15.55 4.92
N VAL A 294 -4.88 14.39 4.60
CA VAL A 294 -3.65 13.88 5.22
C VAL A 294 -2.58 13.73 4.17
N VAL A 295 -1.40 14.31 4.44
CA VAL A 295 -0.24 14.17 3.55
C VAL A 295 0.50 12.88 3.89
N MET A 296 0.42 11.92 2.99
CA MET A 296 1.08 10.63 3.09
C MET A 296 2.42 10.65 2.34
N ASN A 297 3.39 9.89 2.82
CA ASN A 297 4.65 9.75 2.11
C ASN A 297 4.48 8.79 0.92
N VAL A 298 4.63 9.31 -0.31
CA VAL A 298 4.46 8.53 -1.55
C VAL A 298 5.40 7.33 -1.64
N ASN A 299 6.59 7.40 -1.04
CA ASN A 299 7.57 6.32 -1.05
C ASN A 299 7.16 5.14 -0.14
N TYR A 300 6.28 5.41 0.82
CA TYR A 300 5.77 4.38 1.73
C TYR A 300 4.36 3.94 1.34
N LEU A 301 3.39 4.84 1.22
CA LEU A 301 2.00 4.46 0.97
C LEU A 301 1.82 3.58 -0.28
N ASN A 302 2.66 3.75 -1.30
CA ASN A 302 2.55 3.03 -2.57
C ASN A 302 3.47 1.80 -2.69
N GLN A 303 4.12 1.37 -1.60
CA GLN A 303 5.02 0.22 -1.62
C GLN A 303 4.58 -0.85 -0.61
N PRO A 304 4.21 -2.08 -1.05
CA PRO A 304 3.88 -3.17 -0.14
C PRO A 304 5.15 -3.73 0.53
N ALA A 305 5.58 -3.09 1.61
CA ALA A 305 6.76 -3.43 2.38
C ALA A 305 6.58 -3.02 3.86
N PRO A 306 7.33 -3.60 4.83
CA PRO A 306 7.09 -3.37 6.26
C PRO A 306 7.14 -1.90 6.70
N ARG A 307 8.16 -1.15 6.30
CA ARG A 307 8.29 0.28 6.64
C ARG A 307 7.10 1.09 6.11
N SER A 308 6.57 0.70 4.96
CA SER A 308 5.39 1.33 4.38
C SER A 308 4.16 1.21 5.27
N VAL A 309 3.95 0.05 5.87
CA VAL A 309 2.87 -0.16 6.84
C VAL A 309 3.11 0.68 8.09
N ILE A 310 4.31 0.58 8.69
CA ILE A 310 4.67 1.30 9.92
C ILE A 310 4.45 2.81 9.76
N GLU A 311 5.06 3.41 8.75
CA GLU A 311 4.99 4.86 8.53
C GLU A 311 3.58 5.34 8.17
N SER A 312 2.88 4.58 7.32
CA SER A 312 1.58 5.01 6.82
C SER A 312 0.48 4.87 7.88
N THR A 313 0.45 3.76 8.64
CA THR A 313 -0.54 3.60 9.73
C THR A 313 -0.29 4.59 10.87
N THR A 314 0.98 4.84 11.21
CA THR A 314 1.36 5.83 12.23
C THR A 314 0.94 7.25 11.81
N THR A 315 1.25 7.64 10.57
CA THR A 315 0.89 8.97 10.03
C THR A 315 -0.62 9.15 10.04
N LEU A 316 -1.36 8.18 9.50
CA LEU A 316 -2.80 8.27 9.34
C LEU A 316 -3.52 8.29 10.70
N SER A 317 -3.20 7.36 11.58
CA SER A 317 -3.84 7.29 12.91
C SER A 317 -3.54 8.51 13.78
N THR A 318 -2.36 9.12 13.63
CA THR A 318 -2.02 10.38 14.30
C THR A 318 -2.89 11.52 13.76
N ALA A 319 -3.01 11.63 12.44
CA ALA A 319 -3.83 12.67 11.82
C ALA A 319 -5.32 12.54 12.17
N VAL A 320 -5.86 11.32 12.23
CA VAL A 320 -7.25 11.07 12.66
C VAL A 320 -7.46 11.53 14.11
N ALA A 321 -6.51 11.23 15.01
CA ALA A 321 -6.59 11.67 16.39
C ALA A 321 -6.51 13.20 16.54
N GLU A 322 -5.68 13.87 15.74
CA GLU A 322 -5.55 15.32 15.74
C GLU A 322 -6.82 16.01 15.22
N LEU A 323 -7.39 15.54 14.11
CA LEU A 323 -8.64 16.08 13.54
C LEU A 323 -9.78 16.06 14.56
N GLN A 324 -9.97 14.96 15.29
CA GLN A 324 -11.05 14.86 16.27
C GLN A 324 -10.79 15.65 17.56
N ALA A 325 -9.54 15.89 17.92
CA ALA A 325 -9.21 16.75 19.03
C ALA A 325 -9.58 18.21 18.75
N GLU A 326 -9.38 18.67 17.50
CA GLU A 326 -9.76 20.03 17.07
C GLU A 326 -11.28 20.22 17.03
N ASP A 327 -12.04 19.24 16.58
CA ASP A 327 -13.50 19.27 16.57
C ASP A 327 -14.09 19.29 18.01
N GLY A 328 -13.45 18.56 18.94
CA GLY A 328 -13.86 18.54 20.34
C GLY A 328 -13.65 19.89 21.05
N GLU A 329 -12.60 20.65 20.69
CA GLU A 329 -12.36 21.99 21.25
C GLU A 329 -13.31 23.06 20.67
N ALA A 330 -13.65 22.95 19.39
CA ALA A 330 -14.61 23.85 18.72
C ALA A 330 -16.03 23.69 19.28
N GLY A 331 -16.45 22.45 19.61
CA GLY A 331 -17.78 22.17 20.19
C GLY A 331 -17.95 22.53 21.67
N GLY A 332 -16.84 22.74 22.40
CA GLY A 332 -16.86 23.04 23.85
C GLY A 332 -17.07 24.51 24.24
N SER A 333 -17.10 25.43 23.25
CA SER A 333 -17.14 26.88 23.51
C SER A 333 -18.54 27.50 23.68
N ASP A 334 -19.63 26.75 23.45
CA ASP A 334 -21.00 27.30 23.46
C ASP A 334 -21.81 26.97 24.72
N GLY A 335 -21.20 26.53 25.79
CA GLY A 335 -21.88 26.23 27.04
C GLY A 335 -21.24 26.85 28.27
N GLU A 336 -21.66 28.04 28.66
CA GLU A 336 -21.73 28.63 30.01
C GLU A 336 -21.30 30.11 30.05
N ASN A 337 -22.20 31.00 29.75
CA ASN A 337 -22.26 32.27 30.51
C ASN A 337 -23.68 32.87 30.48
N GLU A 338 -24.59 32.28 31.27
CA GLU A 338 -25.68 33.03 31.87
C GLU A 338 -25.37 33.14 33.36
N SER A 339 -24.79 34.25 33.75
CA SER A 339 -24.85 34.72 35.13
C SER A 339 -25.13 36.20 35.11
N ASP A 340 -26.37 36.51 35.44
CA ASP A 340 -26.85 37.81 35.79
C ASP A 340 -25.99 38.45 36.89
N GLY A 341 -25.64 39.70 36.70
CA GLY A 341 -24.97 40.53 37.71
C GLY A 341 -24.95 41.99 37.34
N GLU A 342 -26.08 42.68 37.49
CA GLU A 342 -26.14 44.15 37.53
C GLU A 342 -25.21 44.66 38.64
N THR A 343 -24.36 45.67 38.32
CA THR A 343 -24.12 46.89 39.14
C THR A 343 -23.29 47.91 38.37
N ASP A 344 -23.90 48.94 37.97
CA ASP A 344 -23.71 50.40 38.22
C ASP A 344 -22.28 50.94 38.41
N GLY A 345 -21.96 51.97 37.62
CA GLY A 345 -21.23 53.13 38.13
C GLY A 345 -19.89 53.49 37.52
N SER A 346 -19.90 54.52 36.69
CA SER A 346 -19.05 55.70 36.74
C SER A 346 -17.71 55.72 36.02
N ASP A 347 -17.69 56.43 34.91
CA ASP A 347 -16.92 57.69 34.62
C ASP A 347 -15.41 57.64 34.42
N GLY A 348 -15.00 58.21 33.30
CA GLY A 348 -13.84 59.06 33.23
C GLY A 348 -12.58 58.55 32.53
N GLY A 349 -12.30 59.12 31.38
CA GLY A 349 -10.91 59.31 31.00
C GLY A 349 -10.55 59.11 29.51
N MET A 350 -10.70 60.19 28.77
CA MET A 350 -10.06 60.40 27.47
C MET A 350 -8.52 60.30 27.58
N ASN A 351 -7.89 59.74 26.60
CA ASN A 351 -6.60 60.28 26.14
C ASN A 351 -6.34 59.89 24.68
N GLU A 352 -6.37 60.88 23.83
CA GLU A 352 -5.84 60.93 22.48
C GLU A 352 -4.32 61.09 22.52
N SER A 353 -3.64 60.49 21.53
CA SER A 353 -2.40 60.96 20.84
C SER A 353 -2.02 59.93 19.84
N ASP A 354 -2.17 60.16 18.57
CA ASP A 354 -1.48 61.00 17.60
C ASP A 354 -0.12 60.44 17.17
N GLY A 355 0.00 60.19 15.86
CA GLY A 355 1.08 60.70 15.02
C GLY A 355 2.14 59.73 14.51
N GLY A 356 2.22 59.67 13.18
CA GLY A 356 3.49 59.52 12.47
C GLY A 356 3.56 58.35 11.48
N ASP A 357 3.20 58.45 10.26
CA ASP A 357 3.77 59.05 9.03
C ASP A 357 5.23 58.69 8.75
N GLY A 358 5.46 58.23 7.49
CA GLY A 358 6.78 58.17 6.86
C GLY A 358 7.05 56.90 6.08
N SER A 359 6.67 56.79 4.86
CA SER A 359 7.31 57.23 3.61
C SER A 359 8.28 56.25 2.96
N THR A 360 7.86 55.73 1.82
CA THR A 360 8.51 55.63 0.48
C THR A 360 10.00 55.27 0.35
N ALA A 361 10.27 54.32 -0.55
CA ALA A 361 11.00 54.36 -1.82
C ALA A 361 11.41 52.93 -2.22
N ASP A 362 10.97 52.43 -3.36
CA ASP A 362 11.50 52.52 -4.74
C ASP A 362 12.88 51.92 -4.93
N GLY A 363 13.00 50.95 -5.84
CA GLY A 363 14.25 50.36 -6.30
C GLY A 363 14.03 49.12 -7.15
N SER A 364 13.65 49.35 -8.42
CA SER A 364 13.80 48.37 -9.50
C SER A 364 15.25 47.99 -9.70
N ASP A 365 15.54 46.72 -9.99
CA ASP A 365 16.27 46.41 -11.23
C ASP A 365 16.18 44.90 -11.54
N GLY A 366 16.16 44.64 -12.85
CA GLY A 366 15.90 43.38 -13.50
C GLY A 366 17.11 42.45 -13.57
N GLY A 367 16.86 41.26 -13.98
CA GLY A 367 17.89 40.27 -14.32
C GLY A 367 17.29 38.87 -14.52
N ASP A 368 16.84 38.67 -15.71
CA ASP A 368 17.06 37.53 -16.60
C ASP A 368 16.64 36.13 -16.17
N ALA A 369 15.84 35.57 -17.05
CA ALA A 369 15.28 34.24 -17.11
C ALA A 369 16.35 33.17 -17.29
N THR A 370 16.23 32.08 -16.50
CA THR A 370 16.53 30.74 -16.99
C THR A 370 15.41 29.80 -16.55
N THR A 371 14.66 29.41 -17.53
CA THR A 371 13.71 28.33 -17.55
C THR A 371 14.43 27.04 -17.14
N GLY A 372 14.01 26.48 -16.01
CA GLY A 372 14.29 25.13 -15.57
C GLY A 372 12.98 24.58 -15.04
N ASP A 373 12.12 24.15 -15.97
CA ASP A 373 10.87 23.48 -15.73
C ASP A 373 11.22 22.01 -15.41
N GLU A 374 11.41 21.69 -14.15
CA GLU A 374 11.35 20.31 -13.64
C GLU A 374 10.38 20.30 -12.47
N ALA A 375 9.13 19.99 -12.79
CA ALA A 375 8.13 19.63 -11.82
C ALA A 375 8.41 18.22 -11.31
N PRO A 376 8.82 18.03 -10.04
CA PRO A 376 8.95 16.70 -9.48
C PRO A 376 7.60 16.26 -8.90
N GLY A 377 7.01 15.22 -9.42
CA GLY A 377 5.88 14.58 -8.74
C GLY A 377 4.96 13.72 -9.58
N PHE A 378 4.77 14.01 -10.85
CA PHE A 378 3.82 13.26 -11.69
C PHE A 378 4.34 11.90 -12.20
N GLY A 379 5.65 11.62 -12.13
CA GLY A 379 6.25 10.42 -12.71
C GLY A 379 5.95 9.11 -11.95
N VAL A 380 5.89 9.15 -10.64
CA VAL A 380 5.79 7.92 -9.81
C VAL A 380 4.36 7.39 -9.76
N VAL A 381 3.38 8.28 -9.61
CA VAL A 381 1.96 7.89 -9.59
C VAL A 381 1.50 7.42 -10.97
N ALA A 382 1.91 8.12 -12.05
CA ALA A 382 1.62 7.68 -13.42
C ALA A 382 2.30 6.34 -13.74
N ALA A 383 3.48 6.06 -13.19
CA ALA A 383 4.19 4.80 -13.36
C ALA A 383 3.50 3.64 -12.65
N LEU A 384 2.96 3.86 -11.45
CA LEU A 384 2.18 2.85 -10.70
C LEU A 384 0.83 2.57 -11.39
N ILE A 385 0.11 3.60 -11.82
CA ILE A 385 -1.16 3.46 -12.53
C ILE A 385 -0.97 2.67 -13.84
N ALA A 386 0.09 2.94 -14.60
CA ALA A 386 0.35 2.21 -15.84
C ALA A 386 0.79 0.76 -15.59
N ALA A 387 1.51 0.47 -14.50
CA ALA A 387 1.87 -0.89 -14.11
C ALA A 387 0.63 -1.68 -13.67
N ILE A 388 -0.28 -1.06 -12.92
CA ILE A 388 -1.57 -1.63 -12.50
C ILE A 388 -2.47 -1.87 -13.72
N ALA A 389 -2.59 -0.91 -14.64
CA ALA A 389 -3.37 -1.05 -15.87
C ALA A 389 -2.82 -2.16 -16.79
N ALA A 390 -1.49 -2.32 -16.87
CA ALA A 390 -0.85 -3.38 -17.63
C ALA A 390 -1.12 -4.77 -17.03
N ALA A 391 -1.11 -4.89 -15.70
CA ALA A 391 -1.42 -6.14 -14.99
C ALA A 391 -2.90 -6.55 -15.16
N LEU A 392 -3.82 -5.58 -15.20
CA LEU A 392 -5.25 -5.81 -15.44
C LEU A 392 -5.55 -6.22 -16.88
N ILE A 393 -4.81 -5.67 -17.86
CA ILE A 393 -4.96 -6.04 -19.29
C ILE A 393 -4.42 -7.47 -19.54
N ALA A 394 -3.36 -7.88 -18.85
CA ALA A 394 -2.79 -9.22 -18.96
C ALA A 394 -3.68 -10.33 -18.35
N ARG A 395 -4.64 -9.98 -17.47
CA ARG A 395 -5.60 -10.91 -16.85
C ARG A 395 -6.89 -11.12 -17.64
N ARG A 396 -7.06 -10.52 -18.82
CA ARG A 396 -8.23 -10.83 -19.67
C ARG A 396 -7.95 -12.11 -20.47
N PRO A 397 -8.79 -13.18 -20.28
CA PRO A 397 -8.66 -14.43 -21.02
C PRO A 397 -8.93 -14.25 -22.52
#